data_47729cb941cdaf29cbc64684eff574e7
#
_entry.id   47729cb941cdaf29cbc64684eff574e7
#
_cell.length_a   1.000
_cell.length_b   1.000
_cell.length_c   1.000
_cell.angle_alpha   90.00
_cell.angle_beta   90.00
_cell.angle_gamma   90.00
#
_symmetry.space_group_name_H-M   'P 1'
#
loop_
_entity.id
_entity.type
_entity.pdbx_description
1 polymer ?
#
loop_
_entity_poly.entity_id
_entity_poly.type
_entity_poly.pdbx_seq_one_letter_code
_entity_poly.pdbx_strand_id
1 'polypeptide(L)'
;TLYLTSASFQSERQATQSGLSFQALQEWMYPLKNVVEVSAVIDYGMETPAYIQPADLSGDFSVALKLVDPAFFRIYSFRFLEGNPFTDSDLASAIHTAVISDDLARRLFGTTKDVVGRSFSLDYVNYRVCGVVRSASHLTPQSYAQVYLPYSVKEDYKQPFTDKFPYCGEFSVTFLVKDKAQTDALRAE
;
A
#
# COMPACT_ATOMS: atom_id res chain seq x y z
N THR A 1 -4.46 -15.75 -4.69
CA THR A 1 -4.20 -14.64 -3.76
C THR A 1 -5.19 -14.72 -2.61
N LEU A 2 -4.72 -14.63 -1.38
CA LEU A 2 -5.54 -14.55 -0.17
C LEU A 2 -5.40 -13.17 0.45
N TYR A 3 -6.46 -12.71 1.12
CA TYR A 3 -6.51 -11.40 1.78
C TYR A 3 -6.91 -11.56 3.24
N LEU A 4 -6.20 -10.87 4.12
CA LEU A 4 -6.59 -10.64 5.50
C LEU A 4 -6.84 -9.14 5.66
N THR A 5 -8.11 -8.74 5.70
CA THR A 5 -8.51 -7.32 5.80
C THR A 5 -8.73 -6.88 7.24
N SER A 6 -9.12 -7.81 8.11
CA SER A 6 -9.35 -7.53 9.52
C SER A 6 -9.16 -8.78 10.36
N ALA A 7 -8.88 -8.58 11.64
CA ALA A 7 -8.84 -9.61 12.66
C ALA A 7 -9.74 -9.20 13.85
N SER A 8 -10.26 -10.20 14.56
CA SER A 8 -11.01 -9.98 15.78
C SER A 8 -10.07 -10.10 16.97
N PHE A 9 -10.05 -9.08 17.81
CA PHE A 9 -9.24 -9.03 19.02
C PHE A 9 -10.15 -9.03 20.23
N GLN A 10 -9.90 -9.92 21.18
CA GLN A 10 -10.72 -10.07 22.38
C GLN A 10 -9.85 -9.94 23.64
N SER A 11 -10.32 -9.12 24.57
CA SER A 11 -9.83 -9.04 25.96
C SER A 11 -10.93 -9.53 26.89
N GLU A 12 -10.61 -9.66 28.20
CA GLU A 12 -11.59 -10.14 29.19
C GLU A 12 -12.90 -9.33 29.23
N ARG A 13 -12.90 -8.09 28.76
CA ARG A 13 -14.05 -7.16 28.85
C ARG A 13 -14.48 -6.51 27.56
N GLN A 14 -13.71 -6.66 26.50
CA GLN A 14 -13.97 -5.97 25.22
C GLN A 14 -13.52 -6.84 24.06
N ALA A 15 -14.28 -6.77 22.95
CA ALA A 15 -13.92 -7.31 21.66
C ALA A 15 -13.87 -6.16 20.64
N THR A 16 -12.93 -6.18 19.73
CA THR A 16 -12.84 -5.24 18.62
C THR A 16 -12.43 -5.96 17.34
N GLN A 17 -12.79 -5.40 16.20
CA GLN A 17 -12.36 -5.86 14.89
C GLN A 17 -11.63 -4.71 14.19
N SER A 18 -10.43 -4.95 13.73
CA SER A 18 -9.60 -3.95 13.03
C SER A 18 -8.63 -4.62 12.06
N GLY A 19 -7.91 -3.82 11.29
CA GLY A 19 -6.68 -4.26 10.65
C GLY A 19 -5.59 -4.59 11.68
N LEU A 20 -4.43 -4.94 11.20
CA LEU A 20 -3.26 -5.31 12.02
C LEU A 20 -2.40 -4.08 12.32
N SER A 21 -1.79 -4.04 13.50
CA SER A 21 -0.72 -3.10 13.80
C SER A 21 0.59 -3.51 13.12
N PHE A 22 1.56 -2.60 13.10
CA PHE A 22 2.90 -2.93 12.61
C PHE A 22 3.59 -4.02 13.46
N GLN A 23 3.32 -4.05 14.77
CA GLN A 23 3.80 -5.11 15.65
C GLN A 23 3.24 -6.47 15.24
N ALA A 24 1.95 -6.57 14.97
CA ALA A 24 1.34 -7.81 14.48
C ALA A 24 1.93 -8.26 13.13
N LEU A 25 2.27 -7.33 12.24
CA LEU A 25 2.95 -7.67 10.99
C LEU A 25 4.32 -8.30 11.26
N GLN A 26 5.10 -7.72 12.18
CA GLN A 26 6.45 -8.20 12.49
C GLN A 26 6.44 -9.56 13.17
N GLU A 27 5.52 -9.77 14.11
CA GLU A 27 5.46 -10.98 14.91
C GLU A 27 4.79 -12.16 14.19
N TRP A 28 3.74 -11.89 13.40
CA TRP A 28 2.91 -12.96 12.84
C TRP A 28 3.01 -13.10 11.32
N MET A 29 3.08 -11.97 10.59
CA MET A 29 2.94 -12.01 9.13
C MET A 29 4.29 -12.11 8.40
N TYR A 30 5.30 -11.35 8.85
CA TYR A 30 6.60 -11.38 8.18
C TYR A 30 7.38 -12.69 8.35
N PRO A 31 7.27 -13.45 9.44
CA PRO A 31 7.83 -14.80 9.48
C PRO A 31 7.33 -15.72 8.36
N LEU A 32 6.08 -15.51 7.89
CA LEU A 32 5.50 -16.28 6.80
C LEU A 32 6.15 -16.03 5.42
N LYS A 33 6.97 -14.99 5.27
CA LYS A 33 7.69 -14.70 4.01
C LYS A 33 8.60 -15.85 3.55
N ASN A 34 8.97 -16.74 4.44
CA ASN A 34 9.72 -17.95 4.09
C ASN A 34 8.86 -19.02 3.36
N VAL A 35 7.54 -18.95 3.50
CA VAL A 35 6.58 -19.92 2.95
C VAL A 35 5.82 -19.33 1.77
N VAL A 36 5.38 -18.08 1.89
CA VAL A 36 4.58 -17.37 0.89
C VAL A 36 5.06 -15.94 0.73
N GLU A 37 4.73 -15.30 -0.39
CA GLU A 37 4.95 -13.87 -0.55
C GLU A 37 3.87 -13.09 0.20
N VAL A 38 4.29 -12.17 1.06
CA VAL A 38 3.43 -11.39 1.96
C VAL A 38 3.60 -9.92 1.64
N SER A 39 2.51 -9.20 1.49
CA SER A 39 2.48 -7.75 1.37
C SER A 39 1.55 -7.13 2.41
N ALA A 40 2.02 -6.07 3.05
CA ALA A 40 1.25 -5.23 3.96
C ALA A 40 0.77 -3.97 3.24
N VAL A 41 -0.50 -3.63 3.46
CA VAL A 41 -1.18 -2.52 2.79
C VAL A 41 -1.98 -1.71 3.80
N ILE A 42 -1.82 -0.38 3.77
CA ILE A 42 -2.79 0.56 4.35
C ILE A 42 -3.61 1.11 3.20
N ASP A 43 -4.90 0.84 3.19
CA ASP A 43 -5.81 1.20 2.12
C ASP A 43 -6.68 2.40 2.55
N TYR A 44 -6.40 3.57 2.00
CA TYR A 44 -7.25 4.74 2.22
C TYR A 44 -8.52 4.70 1.36
N GLY A 45 -8.55 3.84 0.34
CA GLY A 45 -9.72 3.64 -0.53
C GLY A 45 -10.20 4.92 -1.22
N MET A 46 -11.49 4.90 -1.55
CA MET A 46 -12.19 6.08 -2.09
C MET A 46 -12.87 6.91 -0.97
N GLU A 47 -12.95 6.38 0.25
CA GLU A 47 -13.65 7.01 1.37
C GLU A 47 -12.81 8.07 2.07
N THR A 48 -11.49 7.97 1.98
CA THR A 48 -10.56 8.98 2.50
C THR A 48 -9.61 9.40 1.38
N PRO A 49 -10.07 10.23 0.44
CA PRO A 49 -9.29 10.61 -0.72
C PRO A 49 -8.11 11.49 -0.32
N ALA A 50 -6.95 11.23 -0.92
CA ALA A 50 -5.83 12.15 -0.93
C ALA A 50 -6.01 13.19 -2.05
N TYR A 51 -5.43 14.37 -1.90
CA TYR A 51 -5.60 15.46 -2.85
C TYR A 51 -4.27 15.84 -3.50
N ILE A 52 -4.28 15.92 -4.80
CA ILE A 52 -3.15 16.45 -5.58
C ILE A 52 -3.33 17.95 -5.78
N GLN A 53 -2.24 18.69 -5.57
CA GLN A 53 -2.10 20.10 -5.85
C GLN A 53 -1.32 20.27 -7.17
N PRO A 54 -2.01 20.53 -8.30
CA PRO A 54 -1.34 20.74 -9.57
C PRO A 54 -0.49 22.01 -9.57
N ALA A 55 0.67 21.96 -10.24
CA ALA A 55 1.58 23.11 -10.30
C ALA A 55 1.00 24.32 -11.05
N ASP A 56 0.03 24.11 -11.93
CA ASP A 56 -0.65 25.16 -12.70
C ASP A 56 -1.80 25.83 -11.95
N LEU A 57 -2.02 25.47 -10.67
CA LEU A 57 -3.10 26.00 -9.83
C LEU A 57 -4.51 25.79 -10.41
N SER A 58 -4.70 24.80 -11.26
CA SER A 58 -6.00 24.48 -11.90
C SER A 58 -7.07 23.97 -10.91
N GLY A 59 -6.69 23.82 -9.62
CA GLY A 59 -7.53 23.35 -8.53
C GLY A 59 -7.18 21.91 -8.10
N ASP A 60 -7.28 21.66 -6.82
CA ASP A 60 -7.00 20.36 -6.22
C ASP A 60 -7.98 19.31 -6.71
N PHE A 61 -7.51 18.09 -6.83
CA PHE A 61 -8.36 16.95 -7.16
C PHE A 61 -8.00 15.70 -6.36
N SER A 62 -9.02 14.91 -6.07
CA SER A 62 -8.86 13.68 -5.29
C SER A 62 -8.32 12.53 -6.12
N VAL A 63 -7.55 11.68 -5.46
CA VAL A 63 -7.00 10.43 -6.01
C VAL A 63 -7.15 9.30 -5.00
N ALA A 64 -7.27 8.07 -5.52
CA ALA A 64 -7.20 6.87 -4.70
C ALA A 64 -5.74 6.59 -4.33
N LEU A 65 -5.48 6.41 -3.03
CA LEU A 65 -4.16 6.20 -2.46
C LEU A 65 -4.07 4.84 -1.75
N LYS A 66 -2.96 4.13 -1.95
CA LYS A 66 -2.56 2.99 -1.12
C LYS A 66 -1.14 3.19 -0.63
N LEU A 67 -0.93 2.88 0.65
CA LEU A 67 0.40 2.76 1.23
C LEU A 67 0.77 1.28 1.26
N VAL A 68 1.87 0.91 0.61
CA VAL A 68 2.21 -0.50 0.34
C VAL A 68 3.69 -0.78 0.58
N ASP A 69 4.06 -2.05 0.60
CA ASP A 69 5.45 -2.49 0.51
C ASP A 69 5.81 -2.91 -0.94
N PRO A 70 7.09 -3.13 -1.27
CA PRO A 70 7.50 -3.54 -2.61
C PRO A 70 6.92 -4.89 -3.08
N ALA A 71 6.55 -5.80 -2.16
CA ALA A 71 5.95 -7.08 -2.49
C ALA A 71 4.58 -6.95 -3.17
N PHE A 72 3.86 -5.85 -2.86
CA PHE A 72 2.57 -5.53 -3.45
C PHE A 72 2.58 -5.62 -4.98
N PHE A 73 3.56 -4.98 -5.61
CA PHE A 73 3.65 -4.93 -7.07
C PHE A 73 3.91 -6.30 -7.70
N ARG A 74 4.63 -7.19 -6.99
CA ARG A 74 4.88 -8.56 -7.45
C ARG A 74 3.64 -9.43 -7.30
N ILE A 75 2.97 -9.36 -6.13
CA ILE A 75 1.76 -10.15 -5.83
C ILE A 75 0.66 -9.87 -6.83
N TYR A 76 0.45 -8.61 -7.19
CA TYR A 76 -0.57 -8.20 -8.15
C TYR A 76 -0.06 -8.14 -9.59
N SER A 77 1.21 -8.53 -9.84
CA SER A 77 1.82 -8.60 -11.19
C SER A 77 1.65 -7.30 -11.98
N PHE A 78 1.93 -6.16 -11.34
CA PHE A 78 1.81 -4.85 -11.99
C PHE A 78 2.71 -4.74 -13.22
N ARG A 79 2.15 -4.21 -14.31
CA ARG A 79 2.90 -3.89 -15.52
C ARG A 79 3.41 -2.46 -15.44
N PHE A 80 4.72 -2.32 -15.25
CA PHE A 80 5.40 -1.04 -15.34
C PHE A 80 5.52 -0.61 -16.80
N LEU A 81 5.18 0.63 -17.09
CA LEU A 81 5.33 1.30 -18.39
C LEU A 81 6.62 2.09 -18.41
N GLU A 82 7.06 2.62 -17.26
CA GLU A 82 8.31 3.32 -17.04
C GLU A 82 8.79 3.12 -15.61
N GLY A 83 10.11 3.08 -15.40
CA GLY A 83 10.71 2.93 -14.09
C GLY A 83 10.46 1.58 -13.42
N ASN A 84 10.55 1.57 -12.09
CA ASN A 84 10.44 0.38 -11.26
C ASN A 84 9.67 0.71 -9.98
N PRO A 85 9.21 -0.32 -9.22
CA PRO A 85 8.72 -0.08 -7.87
C PRO A 85 9.82 0.49 -6.98
N PHE A 86 9.44 1.19 -5.93
CA PHE A 86 10.37 1.52 -4.86
C PHE A 86 10.90 0.24 -4.19
N THR A 87 12.05 0.35 -3.54
CA THR A 87 12.78 -0.78 -2.96
C THR A 87 12.50 -0.94 -1.46
N ASP A 88 12.93 -2.06 -0.87
CA ASP A 88 12.90 -2.26 0.59
C ASP A 88 13.78 -1.22 1.32
N SER A 89 14.85 -0.71 0.67
CA SER A 89 15.67 0.38 1.20
C SER A 89 14.91 1.71 1.21
N ASP A 90 14.14 2.00 0.17
CA ASP A 90 13.30 3.20 0.11
C ASP A 90 12.20 3.14 1.19
N LEU A 91 11.59 1.96 1.36
CA LEU A 91 10.63 1.70 2.43
C LEU A 91 11.25 1.89 3.81
N ALA A 92 12.42 1.32 4.08
CA ALA A 92 13.10 1.44 5.37
C ALA A 92 13.50 2.88 5.71
N SER A 93 13.83 3.66 4.68
CA SER A 93 14.27 5.06 4.81
C SER A 93 13.13 6.08 4.73
N ALA A 94 11.89 5.64 4.59
CA ALA A 94 10.70 6.49 4.44
C ALA A 94 10.86 7.56 3.34
N ILE A 95 11.47 7.18 2.20
CA ILE A 95 11.71 8.11 1.10
C ILE A 95 10.37 8.48 0.46
N HIS A 96 10.14 9.78 0.25
CA HIS A 96 8.95 10.31 -0.42
C HIS A 96 9.01 10.03 -1.94
N THR A 97 8.88 8.77 -2.29
CA THR A 97 8.82 8.27 -3.66
C THR A 97 7.44 7.68 -3.95
N ALA A 98 7.02 7.70 -5.20
CA ALA A 98 5.69 7.26 -5.60
C ALA A 98 5.74 6.43 -6.89
N VAL A 99 4.92 5.38 -6.92
CA VAL A 99 4.48 4.75 -8.16
C VAL A 99 3.09 5.31 -8.48
N ILE A 100 2.89 5.75 -9.72
CA ILE A 100 1.61 6.33 -10.14
C ILE A 100 1.01 5.56 -11.32
N SER A 101 -0.32 5.61 -11.46
CA SER A 101 -1.01 5.04 -12.60
C SER A 101 -0.75 5.84 -13.88
N ASP A 102 -0.87 5.21 -15.04
CA ASP A 102 -0.69 5.87 -16.34
C ASP A 102 -1.76 6.93 -16.60
N ASP A 103 -2.97 6.77 -16.08
CA ASP A 103 -4.03 7.78 -16.18
C ASP A 103 -3.66 9.02 -15.36
N LEU A 104 -3.13 8.84 -14.17
CA LEU A 104 -2.66 9.96 -13.35
C LEU A 104 -1.43 10.63 -13.98
N ALA A 105 -0.50 9.86 -14.53
CA ALA A 105 0.67 10.41 -15.22
C ALA A 105 0.26 11.32 -16.39
N ARG A 106 -0.72 10.88 -17.21
CA ARG A 106 -1.28 11.71 -18.29
C ARG A 106 -1.95 12.98 -17.76
N ARG A 107 -2.68 12.88 -16.65
CA ARG A 107 -3.37 14.04 -16.06
C ARG A 107 -2.39 15.06 -15.52
N LEU A 108 -1.30 14.62 -14.85
CA LEU A 108 -0.31 15.51 -14.23
C LEU A 108 0.70 16.07 -15.22
N PHE A 109 1.15 15.24 -16.16
CA PHE A 109 2.32 15.54 -16.99
C PHE A 109 2.04 15.54 -18.50
N GLY A 110 0.80 15.21 -18.90
CA GLY A 110 0.41 15.12 -20.30
C GLY A 110 0.97 13.90 -21.03
N THR A 111 1.73 13.05 -20.35
CA THR A 111 2.46 11.92 -20.95
C THR A 111 2.65 10.78 -19.94
N THR A 112 2.99 9.60 -20.46
CA THR A 112 3.44 8.46 -19.65
C THR A 112 4.92 8.14 -19.87
N LYS A 113 5.65 8.97 -20.64
CA LYS A 113 7.06 8.81 -20.94
C LYS A 113 7.84 9.96 -20.32
N ASP A 114 9.07 9.69 -19.88
CA ASP A 114 9.93 10.67 -19.21
C ASP A 114 9.27 11.29 -17.98
N VAL A 115 8.52 10.48 -17.24
CA VAL A 115 7.80 10.86 -16.01
C VAL A 115 8.60 10.50 -14.77
N VAL A 116 9.39 9.44 -14.83
CA VAL A 116 10.28 9.05 -13.72
C VAL A 116 11.24 10.17 -13.39
N GLY A 117 11.34 10.51 -12.10
CA GLY A 117 12.15 11.60 -11.59
C GLY A 117 11.41 12.93 -11.48
N ARG A 118 10.23 13.10 -12.11
CA ARG A 118 9.38 14.28 -11.90
C ARG A 118 8.73 14.22 -10.52
N SER A 119 8.31 15.37 -10.01
CA SER A 119 7.66 15.48 -8.70
C SER A 119 6.25 16.04 -8.82
N PHE A 120 5.42 15.69 -7.86
CA PHE A 120 4.07 16.25 -7.69
C PHE A 120 3.78 16.42 -6.20
N SER A 121 2.83 17.29 -5.87
CA SER A 121 2.37 17.53 -4.50
C SER A 121 1.11 16.69 -4.23
N LEU A 122 1.14 15.92 -3.13
CA LEU A 122 0.01 15.15 -2.61
C LEU A 122 -0.18 15.54 -1.14
N ASP A 123 -1.35 16.04 -0.79
CA ASP A 123 -1.66 16.58 0.55
C ASP A 123 -0.56 17.52 1.07
N TYR A 124 -0.09 18.41 0.16
CA TYR A 124 0.98 19.39 0.38
C TYR A 124 2.37 18.80 0.67
N VAL A 125 2.57 17.51 0.45
CA VAL A 125 3.86 16.83 0.53
C VAL A 125 4.36 16.51 -0.89
N ASN A 126 5.64 16.81 -1.16
CA ASN A 126 6.25 16.52 -2.45
C ASN A 126 6.71 15.06 -2.54
N TYR A 127 6.25 14.37 -3.57
CA TYR A 127 6.67 13.01 -3.92
C TYR A 127 7.35 12.98 -5.28
N ARG A 128 8.41 12.17 -5.40
CA ARG A 128 9.11 11.94 -6.65
C ARG A 128 8.62 10.63 -7.28
N VAL A 129 8.27 10.68 -8.55
CA VAL A 129 7.85 9.49 -9.30
C VAL A 129 9.05 8.56 -9.52
N CYS A 130 8.95 7.30 -9.08
CA CYS A 130 9.93 6.25 -9.37
C CYS A 130 9.44 5.25 -10.40
N GLY A 131 8.13 5.16 -10.63
CA GLY A 131 7.56 4.28 -11.63
C GLY A 131 6.16 4.69 -12.07
N VAL A 132 5.84 4.32 -13.30
CA VAL A 132 4.50 4.46 -13.88
C VAL A 132 3.98 3.07 -14.21
N VAL A 133 2.81 2.73 -13.67
CA VAL A 133 2.16 1.46 -13.91
C VAL A 133 0.92 1.62 -14.76
N ARG A 134 0.55 0.56 -15.49
CA ARG A 134 -0.76 0.51 -16.14
C ARG A 134 -1.85 0.52 -15.08
N SER A 135 -2.87 1.35 -15.27
CA SER A 135 -4.01 1.47 -14.35
C SER A 135 -4.65 0.11 -14.08
N ALA A 136 -4.85 -0.19 -12.81
CA ALA A 136 -5.65 -1.33 -12.38
C ALA A 136 -7.14 -1.04 -12.61
N SER A 137 -7.96 -2.07 -12.69
CA SER A 137 -9.41 -1.92 -12.83
C SER A 137 -10.03 -1.49 -11.50
N HIS A 138 -10.99 -0.56 -11.55
CA HIS A 138 -11.84 -0.22 -10.40
C HIS A 138 -12.64 -1.42 -9.85
N LEU A 139 -12.81 -2.47 -10.67
CA LEU A 139 -13.46 -3.71 -10.26
C LEU A 139 -12.57 -4.61 -9.39
N THR A 140 -11.30 -4.24 -9.20
CA THR A 140 -10.34 -4.93 -8.34
C THR A 140 -9.86 -3.99 -7.23
N PRO A 141 -10.71 -3.68 -6.24
CA PRO A 141 -10.40 -2.67 -5.22
C PRO A 141 -9.13 -2.99 -4.43
N GLN A 142 -8.76 -4.26 -4.29
CA GLN A 142 -7.56 -4.69 -3.58
C GLN A 142 -6.27 -4.17 -4.24
N SER A 143 -6.24 -4.08 -5.57
CA SER A 143 -5.08 -3.60 -6.32
C SER A 143 -5.23 -2.17 -6.86
N TYR A 144 -6.47 -1.64 -6.89
CA TYR A 144 -6.74 -0.35 -7.49
C TYR A 144 -6.27 0.79 -6.59
N ALA A 145 -5.41 1.64 -7.14
CA ALA A 145 -5.14 3.02 -6.69
C ALA A 145 -4.56 3.82 -7.87
N GLN A 146 -4.50 5.13 -7.72
CA GLN A 146 -3.84 6.02 -8.68
C GLN A 146 -2.44 6.40 -8.19
N VAL A 147 -2.22 6.38 -6.87
CA VAL A 147 -0.93 6.62 -6.22
C VAL A 147 -0.64 5.48 -5.26
N TYR A 148 0.59 4.96 -5.32
CA TYR A 148 1.13 3.97 -4.41
C TYR A 148 2.38 4.54 -3.75
N LEU A 149 2.40 4.61 -2.43
CA LEU A 149 3.52 5.11 -1.63
C LEU A 149 4.05 4.01 -0.70
N PRO A 150 5.32 4.09 -0.29
CA PRO A 150 5.81 3.27 0.82
C PRO A 150 4.98 3.53 2.09
N TYR A 151 4.50 2.51 2.79
CA TYR A 151 3.70 2.72 4.00
C TYR A 151 4.47 3.47 5.10
N SER A 152 5.80 3.44 5.05
CA SER A 152 6.67 4.11 6.01
C SER A 152 6.67 5.64 5.92
N VAL A 153 6.10 6.23 4.87
CA VAL A 153 5.92 7.70 4.79
C VAL A 153 4.84 8.20 5.76
N LYS A 154 4.00 7.31 6.27
CA LYS A 154 3.05 7.60 7.36
C LYS A 154 3.82 7.59 8.69
N GLU A 155 3.96 8.74 9.35
CA GLU A 155 4.80 8.89 10.54
C GLU A 155 4.43 7.95 11.69
N ASP A 156 3.14 7.69 11.86
CA ASP A 156 2.57 6.90 12.95
C ASP A 156 2.29 5.42 12.58
N TYR A 157 2.77 4.93 11.42
CA TYR A 157 2.48 3.57 10.97
C TYR A 157 2.87 2.45 11.94
N LYS A 158 3.81 2.73 12.86
CA LYS A 158 4.25 1.78 13.90
C LYS A 158 3.36 1.76 15.13
N GLN A 159 2.50 2.77 15.27
CA GLN A 159 1.67 2.90 16.47
C GLN A 159 0.40 2.05 16.35
N PRO A 160 0.00 1.32 17.40
CA PRO A 160 -1.30 0.67 17.42
C PRO A 160 -2.40 1.70 17.62
N PHE A 161 -3.64 1.36 17.30
CA PHE A 161 -4.79 2.25 17.54
C PHE A 161 -4.98 2.59 19.02
N THR A 162 -4.58 1.70 19.90
CA THR A 162 -4.71 1.86 21.35
C THR A 162 -3.77 0.93 22.10
N ASP A 163 -3.26 1.37 23.24
CA ASP A 163 -2.42 0.55 24.12
C ASP A 163 -3.14 -0.70 24.66
N LYS A 164 -4.46 -0.69 24.72
CA LYS A 164 -5.26 -1.84 25.16
C LYS A 164 -5.26 -3.00 24.15
N PHE A 165 -5.06 -2.70 22.89
CA PHE A 165 -5.04 -3.66 21.80
C PHE A 165 -3.80 -3.38 20.91
N PRO A 166 -2.61 -3.79 21.36
CA PRO A 166 -1.35 -3.46 20.69
C PRO A 166 -1.22 -4.05 19.28
N TYR A 167 -2.02 -5.06 18.96
CA TYR A 167 -2.04 -5.70 17.64
C TYR A 167 -3.08 -5.11 16.68
N CYS A 168 -3.94 -4.18 17.16
CA CYS A 168 -4.90 -3.48 16.32
C CYS A 168 -4.25 -2.31 15.59
N GLY A 169 -4.55 -2.16 14.30
CA GLY A 169 -4.00 -1.10 13.46
C GLY A 169 -4.70 -1.00 12.11
N GLU A 170 -4.04 -0.42 11.14
CA GLU A 170 -4.60 -0.09 9.83
C GLU A 170 -4.21 -1.07 8.73
N PHE A 171 -3.25 -1.97 8.98
CA PHE A 171 -2.76 -2.84 7.93
C PHE A 171 -3.73 -3.96 7.59
N SER A 172 -3.95 -4.14 6.31
CA SER A 172 -4.39 -5.39 5.71
C SER A 172 -3.21 -6.14 5.11
N VAL A 173 -3.34 -7.44 4.93
CA VAL A 173 -2.26 -8.29 4.42
C VAL A 173 -2.75 -9.10 3.23
N THR A 174 -1.90 -9.17 2.21
CA THR A 174 -2.13 -9.98 1.02
C THR A 174 -1.07 -11.07 0.92
N PHE A 175 -1.50 -12.29 0.63
CA PHE A 175 -0.63 -13.45 0.44
C PHE A 175 -0.73 -13.94 -1.00
N LEU A 176 0.42 -14.19 -1.62
CA LEU A 176 0.47 -14.93 -2.88
C LEU A 176 0.74 -16.41 -2.59
N VAL A 177 -0.30 -17.22 -2.70
CA VAL A 177 -0.26 -18.66 -2.50
C VAL A 177 -0.19 -19.33 -3.87
N LYS A 178 0.77 -20.23 -4.07
CA LYS A 178 1.01 -20.91 -5.35
C LYS A 178 0.18 -22.18 -5.50
N ASP A 179 -0.07 -22.87 -4.38
CA ASP A 179 -0.76 -24.16 -4.39
C ASP A 179 -1.58 -24.38 -3.10
N LYS A 180 -2.27 -25.53 -3.07
CA LYS A 180 -3.10 -25.93 -1.93
C LYS A 180 -2.25 -26.25 -0.70
N ALA A 181 -1.06 -26.81 -0.86
CA ALA A 181 -0.21 -27.18 0.27
C ALA A 181 0.24 -25.93 1.05
N GLN A 182 0.57 -24.83 0.36
CA GLN A 182 0.86 -23.53 0.99
C GLN A 182 -0.38 -22.93 1.68
N THR A 183 -1.58 -23.13 1.11
CA THR A 183 -2.82 -22.69 1.75
C THR A 183 -3.08 -23.44 3.06
N ASP A 184 -2.87 -24.76 3.05
CA ASP A 184 -3.07 -25.59 4.22
C ASP A 184 -2.02 -25.31 5.30
N ALA A 185 -0.76 -25.04 4.90
CA ALA A 185 0.30 -24.61 5.81
C ALA A 185 -0.03 -23.28 6.51
N LEU A 186 -0.52 -22.28 5.76
CA LEU A 186 -0.93 -20.97 6.32
C LEU A 186 -2.11 -21.07 7.29
N ARG A 187 -2.97 -22.09 7.16
CA ARG A 187 -4.10 -22.29 8.08
C ARG A 187 -3.72 -23.01 9.36
N ALA A 188 -2.56 -23.67 9.36
CA ALA A 188 -2.07 -24.46 10.49
C ALA A 188 -1.21 -23.62 11.47
N GLU A 189 -0.74 -22.45 11.02
CA GLU A 189 0.00 -21.47 11.83
C GLU A 189 -0.91 -20.35 12.33
#